data_5c7bd5b454162ec43fe7087995e66650
#
_entry.id   5c7bd5b454162ec43fe7087995e66650
#
_cell.length_a   1.000
_cell.length_b   1.000
_cell.length_c   1.000
_cell.angle_alpha   90.00
_cell.angle_beta   90.00
_cell.angle_gamma   90.00
#
_symmetry.space_group_name_H-M   'P 1'
#
loop_
_entity.id
_entity.type
_entity.pdbx_description
1 polymer ?
#
loop_
_entity_poly.entity_id
_entity_poly.type
_entity_poly.pdbx_seq_one_letter_code
_entity_poly.pdbx_strand_id
1 'polypeptide(L)'
;MSIYTNDIDTLRQMISQSMPQLLNCTITVVSVLVSMIVLSIPLTLLTLAMVAVVLFTTKKFSGLSGRYFVAQQKNLGSLNGFIEEMMEGQKVVKVFCHEEKNVEEFTRRNEALFQSAQNANTFASMLMPVSAQLGNISYVLCAILGGILALGGVGGFTLGGLASFLTFNKSFNMPIAQISMQLNAVIMGLAGADRVFRLLDEVPETDEGNVE
;
A
#
# COMPACT_ATOMS: atom_id res chain seq x y z
N MET A 1 12.58 -24.32 -8.86
CA MET A 1 13.53 -23.20 -8.58
C MET A 1 12.82 -22.02 -7.92
N SER A 2 11.70 -21.50 -8.43
CA SER A 2 10.99 -20.33 -7.82
C SER A 2 10.56 -20.56 -6.37
N ILE A 3 10.12 -21.77 -6.00
CA ILE A 3 9.70 -22.11 -4.62
C ILE A 3 10.88 -21.98 -3.66
N TYR A 4 12.07 -22.48 -4.03
CA TYR A 4 13.26 -22.44 -3.18
C TYR A 4 13.85 -21.05 -2.98
N THR A 5 13.65 -20.13 -3.92
CA THR A 5 14.21 -18.77 -3.82
C THR A 5 13.18 -17.77 -3.35
N ASN A 6 12.02 -17.69 -4.00
CA ASN A 6 11.02 -16.64 -3.76
C ASN A 6 10.08 -16.97 -2.60
N ASP A 7 9.53 -18.21 -2.58
CA ASP A 7 8.51 -18.56 -1.58
C ASP A 7 9.14 -18.74 -0.19
N ILE A 8 10.34 -19.33 -0.11
CA ILE A 8 11.08 -19.45 1.16
C ILE A 8 11.49 -18.07 1.69
N ASP A 9 11.97 -17.14 0.84
CA ASP A 9 12.31 -15.78 1.27
C ASP A 9 11.07 -15.02 1.73
N THR A 10 9.94 -15.16 1.05
CA THR A 10 8.67 -14.54 1.43
C THR A 10 8.19 -15.09 2.79
N LEU A 11 8.29 -16.40 3.00
CA LEU A 11 7.95 -17.05 4.26
C LEU A 11 8.88 -16.60 5.40
N ARG A 12 10.18 -16.52 5.14
CA ARG A 12 11.17 -15.99 6.08
C ARG A 12 10.86 -14.55 6.47
N GLN A 13 10.56 -13.69 5.48
CA GLN A 13 10.18 -12.30 5.72
C GLN A 13 8.88 -12.19 6.53
N MET A 14 7.90 -13.02 6.25
CA MET A 14 6.66 -13.07 7.01
C MET A 14 6.93 -13.38 8.48
N ILE A 15 7.69 -14.43 8.78
CA ILE A 15 7.96 -14.88 10.15
C ILE A 15 8.88 -13.90 10.89
N SER A 16 9.98 -13.44 10.24
CA SER A 16 11.03 -12.66 10.91
C SER A 16 10.70 -11.18 11.04
N GLN A 17 9.87 -10.62 10.14
CA GLN A 17 9.60 -9.18 10.09
C GLN A 17 8.11 -8.88 10.22
N SER A 18 7.26 -9.50 9.40
CA SER A 18 5.86 -9.10 9.29
C SER A 18 5.05 -9.48 10.53
N MET A 19 5.22 -10.68 11.07
CA MET A 19 4.54 -11.14 12.29
C MET A 19 4.93 -10.32 13.52
N PRO A 20 6.22 -10.13 13.87
CA PRO A 20 6.61 -9.28 14.99
C PRO A 20 6.16 -7.83 14.83
N GLN A 21 6.24 -7.28 13.61
CA GLN A 21 5.81 -5.91 13.35
C GLN A 21 4.28 -5.76 13.51
N LEU A 22 3.51 -6.74 13.07
CA LEU A 22 2.06 -6.74 13.22
C LEU A 22 1.64 -6.80 14.70
N LEU A 23 2.30 -7.64 15.50
CA LEU A 23 2.10 -7.69 16.94
C LEU A 23 2.47 -6.36 17.60
N ASN A 24 3.62 -5.79 17.26
CA ASN A 24 4.05 -4.50 17.80
C ASN A 24 3.06 -3.37 17.44
N CYS A 25 2.63 -3.28 16.19
CA CYS A 25 1.65 -2.29 15.76
C CYS A 25 0.31 -2.46 16.51
N THR A 26 -0.15 -3.70 16.68
CA THR A 26 -1.41 -4.01 17.39
C THR A 26 -1.33 -3.60 18.84
N ILE A 27 -0.26 -3.98 19.55
CA ILE A 27 -0.03 -3.60 20.95
C ILE A 27 0.05 -2.08 21.08
N THR A 28 0.76 -1.41 20.18
CA THR A 28 0.90 0.05 20.20
C THR A 28 -0.46 0.72 19.99
N VAL A 29 -1.24 0.31 18.99
CA VAL A 29 -2.57 0.89 18.73
C VAL A 29 -3.48 0.71 19.93
N VAL A 30 -3.54 -0.48 20.51
CA VAL A 30 -4.38 -0.75 21.67
C VAL A 30 -3.94 0.06 22.89
N SER A 31 -2.64 0.06 23.20
CA SER A 31 -2.10 0.80 24.37
C SER A 31 -2.30 2.30 24.24
N VAL A 32 -2.04 2.85 23.07
CA VAL A 32 -2.24 4.29 22.78
C VAL A 32 -3.72 4.63 22.86
N LEU A 33 -4.60 3.83 22.27
CA LEU A 33 -6.04 4.07 22.29
C LEU A 33 -6.59 4.05 23.72
N VAL A 34 -6.21 3.06 24.52
CA VAL A 34 -6.60 2.98 25.94
C VAL A 34 -6.11 4.22 26.71
N SER A 35 -4.86 4.63 26.50
CA SER A 35 -4.29 5.83 27.14
C SER A 35 -5.03 7.10 26.72
N MET A 36 -5.41 7.23 25.45
CA MET A 36 -6.18 8.37 24.95
C MET A 36 -7.58 8.42 25.54
N ILE A 37 -8.27 7.30 25.69
CA ILE A 37 -9.60 7.20 26.32
C ILE A 37 -9.54 7.63 27.79
N VAL A 38 -8.52 7.16 28.52
CA VAL A 38 -8.32 7.51 29.93
C VAL A 38 -8.04 9.01 30.11
N LEU A 39 -7.29 9.61 29.18
CA LEU A 39 -6.98 11.06 29.25
C LEU A 39 -8.17 11.94 28.91
N SER A 40 -8.86 11.67 27.80
CA SER A 40 -9.97 12.50 27.34
C SER A 40 -10.82 11.78 26.29
N ILE A 41 -12.02 11.39 26.62
CA ILE A 41 -12.98 10.77 25.69
C ILE A 41 -13.33 11.71 24.52
N PRO A 42 -13.62 13.02 24.71
CA PRO A 42 -13.97 13.91 23.59
C PRO A 42 -12.86 14.03 22.54
N LEU A 43 -11.61 14.16 22.99
CA LEU A 43 -10.47 14.26 22.08
C LEU A 43 -10.19 12.93 21.37
N THR A 44 -10.42 11.81 22.05
CA THR A 44 -10.31 10.47 21.43
C THR A 44 -11.34 10.27 20.34
N LEU A 45 -12.59 10.68 20.55
CA LEU A 45 -13.63 10.61 19.52
C LEU A 45 -13.27 11.49 18.31
N LEU A 46 -12.73 12.68 18.52
CA LEU A 46 -12.24 13.54 17.45
C LEU A 46 -11.12 12.85 16.66
N THR A 47 -10.14 12.28 17.35
CA THR A 47 -9.03 11.55 16.69
C THR A 47 -9.55 10.38 15.88
N LEU A 48 -10.46 9.57 16.43
CA LEU A 48 -11.06 8.44 15.70
C LEU A 48 -11.85 8.89 14.47
N ALA A 49 -12.59 10.01 14.56
CA ALA A 49 -13.26 10.60 13.40
C ALA A 49 -12.26 11.02 12.31
N MET A 50 -11.15 11.65 12.69
CA MET A 50 -10.09 12.02 11.75
C MET A 50 -9.39 10.81 11.13
N VAL A 51 -9.16 9.75 11.90
CA VAL A 51 -8.63 8.48 11.38
C VAL A 51 -9.60 7.87 10.35
N ALA A 52 -10.91 7.89 10.61
CA ALA A 52 -11.89 7.44 9.63
C ALA A 52 -11.83 8.24 8.32
N VAL A 53 -11.63 9.55 8.39
CA VAL A 53 -11.42 10.42 7.22
C VAL A 53 -10.15 10.03 6.47
N VAL A 54 -9.04 9.79 7.18
CA VAL A 54 -7.76 9.34 6.58
C VAL A 54 -7.96 8.00 5.86
N LEU A 55 -8.59 7.02 6.50
CA LEU A 55 -8.84 5.70 5.92
C LEU A 55 -9.74 5.79 4.68
N PHE A 56 -10.80 6.58 4.73
CA PHE A 56 -11.69 6.80 3.59
C PHE A 56 -10.95 7.44 2.41
N THR A 57 -10.15 8.47 2.67
CA THR A 57 -9.34 9.16 1.66
C THR A 57 -8.30 8.21 1.05
N THR A 58 -7.59 7.46 1.89
CA THR A 58 -6.61 6.46 1.46
C THR A 58 -7.25 5.41 0.56
N LYS A 59 -8.40 4.85 0.95
CA LYS A 59 -9.14 3.87 0.15
C LYS A 59 -9.54 4.44 -1.22
N LYS A 60 -10.01 5.69 -1.27
CA LYS A 60 -10.42 6.36 -2.51
C LYS A 60 -9.23 6.58 -3.45
N PHE A 61 -8.13 7.14 -2.95
CA PHE A 61 -6.92 7.40 -3.75
C PHE A 61 -6.26 6.13 -4.23
N SER A 62 -6.11 5.13 -3.35
CA SER A 62 -5.54 3.82 -3.70
C SER A 62 -6.40 3.10 -4.75
N GLY A 63 -7.72 3.15 -4.64
CA GLY A 63 -8.64 2.58 -5.63
C GLY A 63 -8.54 3.25 -7.01
N LEU A 64 -8.43 4.58 -7.04
CA LEU A 64 -8.23 5.34 -8.29
C LEU A 64 -6.87 5.02 -8.91
N SER A 65 -5.81 5.08 -8.12
CA SER A 65 -4.46 4.73 -8.56
C SER A 65 -4.41 3.31 -9.13
N GLY A 66 -4.97 2.32 -8.43
CA GLY A 66 -5.02 0.93 -8.88
C GLY A 66 -5.72 0.77 -10.25
N ARG A 67 -6.84 1.45 -10.46
CA ARG A 67 -7.55 1.43 -11.76
C ARG A 67 -6.68 1.98 -12.89
N TYR A 68 -5.98 3.08 -12.66
CA TYR A 68 -5.09 3.67 -13.66
C TYR A 68 -3.83 2.84 -13.89
N PHE A 69 -3.30 2.14 -12.85
CA PHE A 69 -2.20 1.19 -13.04
C PHE A 69 -2.60 0.00 -13.92
N VAL A 70 -3.80 -0.52 -13.76
CA VAL A 70 -4.34 -1.58 -14.66
C VAL A 70 -4.47 -1.05 -16.09
N ALA A 71 -4.99 0.17 -16.29
CA ALA A 71 -5.06 0.80 -17.60
C ALA A 71 -3.67 1.04 -18.21
N GLN A 72 -2.71 1.49 -17.42
CA GLN A 72 -1.31 1.65 -17.82
C GLN A 72 -0.72 0.33 -18.32
N GLN A 73 -0.89 -0.78 -17.59
CA GLN A 73 -0.38 -2.09 -18.00
C GLN A 73 -1.01 -2.57 -19.32
N LYS A 74 -2.32 -2.33 -19.50
CA LYS A 74 -3.01 -2.64 -20.77
C LYS A 74 -2.46 -1.81 -21.93
N ASN A 75 -2.27 -0.50 -21.73
CA ASN A 75 -1.74 0.39 -22.76
C ASN A 75 -0.27 0.07 -23.06
N LEU A 76 0.53 -0.29 -22.05
CA LEU A 76 1.90 -0.74 -22.24
C LEU A 76 1.98 -2.02 -23.08
N GLY A 77 1.13 -3.00 -22.78
CA GLY A 77 1.04 -4.23 -23.60
C GLY A 77 0.62 -3.95 -25.03
N SER A 78 -0.36 -3.04 -25.25
CA SER A 78 -0.79 -2.63 -26.58
C SER A 78 0.32 -1.90 -27.37
N LEU A 79 1.10 -1.05 -26.69
CA LEU A 79 2.23 -0.34 -27.32
C LEU A 79 3.35 -1.32 -27.67
N ASN A 80 3.73 -2.20 -26.75
CA ASN A 80 4.79 -3.19 -26.98
C ASN A 80 4.43 -4.14 -28.12
N GLY A 81 3.17 -4.66 -28.15
CA GLY A 81 2.72 -5.51 -29.26
C GLY A 81 2.76 -4.79 -30.62
N PHE A 82 2.40 -3.50 -30.65
CA PHE A 82 2.53 -2.70 -31.86
C PHE A 82 3.99 -2.51 -32.29
N ILE A 83 4.90 -2.26 -31.34
CA ILE A 83 6.35 -2.13 -31.64
C ILE A 83 6.88 -3.44 -32.24
N GLU A 84 6.55 -4.59 -31.62
CA GLU A 84 6.97 -5.91 -32.07
C GLU A 84 6.45 -6.19 -33.50
N GLU A 85 5.14 -5.95 -33.76
CA GLU A 85 4.54 -6.08 -35.09
C GLU A 85 5.23 -5.21 -36.14
N MET A 86 5.54 -3.94 -35.82
CA MET A 86 6.19 -3.02 -36.75
C MET A 86 7.67 -3.35 -36.97
N MET A 87 8.36 -3.89 -35.97
CA MET A 87 9.74 -4.35 -36.10
C MET A 87 9.83 -5.60 -36.98
N GLU A 88 8.95 -6.57 -36.81
CA GLU A 88 8.86 -7.76 -37.67
C GLU A 88 8.44 -7.38 -39.11
N GLY A 89 7.44 -6.49 -39.23
CA GLY A 89 6.90 -6.02 -40.51
C GLY A 89 7.70 -4.87 -41.20
N GLN A 90 8.88 -4.51 -40.69
CA GLN A 90 9.62 -3.33 -41.16
C GLN A 90 9.84 -3.26 -42.68
N LYS A 91 10.11 -4.40 -43.31
CA LYS A 91 10.29 -4.46 -44.80
C LYS A 91 9.00 -4.10 -45.52
N VAL A 92 7.86 -4.56 -45.03
CA VAL A 92 6.53 -4.27 -45.60
C VAL A 92 6.20 -2.81 -45.43
N VAL A 93 6.40 -2.24 -44.25
CA VAL A 93 6.20 -0.80 -43.98
C VAL A 93 6.97 0.07 -44.94
N LYS A 94 8.25 -0.26 -45.23
CA LYS A 94 9.09 0.47 -46.14
C LYS A 94 8.65 0.34 -47.62
N VAL A 95 8.24 -0.85 -48.04
CA VAL A 95 7.82 -1.09 -49.46
C VAL A 95 6.53 -0.30 -49.74
N PHE A 96 5.63 -0.17 -48.75
CA PHE A 96 4.37 0.57 -48.91
C PHE A 96 4.45 2.05 -48.48
N CYS A 97 5.61 2.55 -48.05
CA CYS A 97 5.83 3.93 -47.59
C CYS A 97 4.84 4.33 -46.48
N HIS A 98 4.60 3.46 -45.51
CA HIS A 98 3.64 3.67 -44.42
C HIS A 98 4.29 4.17 -43.13
N GLU A 99 5.54 4.68 -43.17
CA GLU A 99 6.27 5.12 -41.96
C GLU A 99 5.54 6.23 -41.19
N GLU A 100 4.99 7.22 -41.89
CA GLU A 100 4.28 8.34 -41.24
C GLU A 100 3.04 7.84 -40.47
N LYS A 101 2.26 6.95 -41.09
CA LYS A 101 1.07 6.36 -40.42
C LYS A 101 1.46 5.55 -39.21
N ASN A 102 2.57 4.84 -39.25
CA ASN A 102 3.06 4.05 -38.10
C ASN A 102 3.55 4.96 -36.98
N VAL A 103 4.19 6.08 -37.29
CA VAL A 103 4.57 7.08 -36.29
C VAL A 103 3.34 7.74 -35.66
N GLU A 104 2.30 8.03 -36.45
CA GLU A 104 1.04 8.56 -35.93
C GLU A 104 0.35 7.56 -34.96
N GLU A 105 0.24 6.30 -35.36
CA GLU A 105 -0.35 5.26 -34.53
C GLU A 105 0.48 4.98 -33.25
N PHE A 106 1.81 4.97 -33.37
CA PHE A 106 2.71 4.90 -32.23
C PHE A 106 2.46 6.05 -31.25
N THR A 107 2.41 7.27 -31.77
CA THR A 107 2.19 8.47 -30.96
C THR A 107 0.85 8.41 -30.24
N ARG A 108 -0.21 7.96 -30.91
CA ARG A 108 -1.54 7.77 -30.33
C ARG A 108 -1.51 6.76 -29.16
N ARG A 109 -0.86 5.62 -29.34
CA ARG A 109 -0.75 4.58 -28.30
C ARG A 109 0.15 5.04 -27.13
N ASN A 110 1.24 5.72 -27.45
CA ASN A 110 2.14 6.28 -26.44
C ASN A 110 1.45 7.36 -25.61
N GLU A 111 0.63 8.21 -26.21
CA GLU A 111 -0.16 9.22 -25.50
C GLU A 111 -1.19 8.55 -24.55
N ALA A 112 -1.86 7.49 -24.97
CA ALA A 112 -2.77 6.74 -24.11
C ALA A 112 -2.03 6.10 -22.92
N LEU A 113 -0.82 5.57 -23.14
CA LEU A 113 0.06 5.07 -22.09
C LEU A 113 0.48 6.19 -21.14
N PHE A 114 0.93 7.34 -21.69
CA PHE A 114 1.35 8.49 -20.91
C PHE A 114 0.23 8.98 -19.99
N GLN A 115 -0.98 9.18 -20.48
CA GLN A 115 -2.10 9.66 -19.68
C GLN A 115 -2.49 8.67 -18.56
N SER A 116 -2.50 7.38 -18.85
CA SER A 116 -2.79 6.37 -17.83
C SER A 116 -1.68 6.29 -16.77
N ALA A 117 -0.41 6.37 -17.17
CA ALA A 117 0.74 6.37 -16.28
C ALA A 117 0.78 7.65 -15.41
N GLN A 118 0.54 8.81 -16.02
CA GLN A 118 0.47 10.09 -15.31
C GLN A 118 -0.60 10.07 -14.23
N ASN A 119 -1.82 9.64 -14.56
CA ASN A 119 -2.91 9.54 -13.60
C ASN A 119 -2.61 8.54 -12.49
N ALA A 120 -2.09 7.34 -12.83
CA ALA A 120 -1.72 6.32 -11.87
C ALA A 120 -0.71 6.85 -10.84
N ASN A 121 0.36 7.47 -11.32
CA ASN A 121 1.42 8.00 -10.48
C ASN A 121 0.98 9.25 -9.70
N THR A 122 0.14 10.12 -10.28
CA THR A 122 -0.41 11.29 -9.59
C THR A 122 -1.19 10.87 -8.35
N PHE A 123 -2.16 9.93 -8.49
CA PHE A 123 -2.94 9.47 -7.34
C PHE A 123 -2.09 8.68 -6.33
N ALA A 124 -1.12 7.89 -6.78
CA ALA A 124 -0.19 7.19 -5.90
C ALA A 124 0.67 8.15 -5.09
N SER A 125 1.25 9.16 -5.74
CA SER A 125 2.17 10.13 -5.11
C SER A 125 1.45 11.10 -4.18
N MET A 126 0.17 11.41 -4.43
CA MET A 126 -0.64 12.28 -3.55
C MET A 126 -1.05 11.59 -2.25
N LEU A 127 -1.02 10.26 -2.18
CA LEU A 127 -1.51 9.51 -1.04
C LEU A 127 -0.76 9.87 0.26
N MET A 128 0.57 9.86 0.24
CA MET A 128 1.39 10.17 1.41
C MET A 128 1.26 11.62 1.88
N PRO A 129 1.42 12.65 1.02
CA PRO A 129 1.26 14.04 1.43
C PRO A 129 -0.14 14.36 1.98
N VAL A 130 -1.19 13.85 1.34
CA VAL A 130 -2.57 14.09 1.78
C VAL A 130 -2.82 13.44 3.13
N SER A 131 -2.38 12.21 3.35
CA SER A 131 -2.51 11.51 4.63
C SER A 131 -1.74 12.23 5.74
N ALA A 132 -0.53 12.71 5.45
CA ALA A 132 0.28 13.47 6.40
C ALA A 132 -0.40 14.80 6.80
N GLN A 133 -0.97 15.52 5.84
CA GLN A 133 -1.69 16.78 6.12
C GLN A 133 -2.98 16.55 6.92
N LEU A 134 -3.72 15.49 6.64
CA LEU A 134 -4.88 15.13 7.46
C LEU A 134 -4.47 14.79 8.90
N GLY A 135 -3.32 14.12 9.09
CA GLY A 135 -2.73 13.89 10.41
C GLY A 135 -2.35 15.19 11.13
N ASN A 136 -1.77 16.17 10.41
CA ASN A 136 -1.43 17.48 10.95
C ASN A 136 -2.70 18.27 11.33
N ILE A 137 -3.75 18.21 10.50
CA ILE A 137 -5.05 18.84 10.81
C ILE A 137 -5.64 18.22 12.08
N SER A 138 -5.61 16.88 12.20
CA SER A 138 -6.04 16.18 13.43
C SER A 138 -5.29 16.70 14.66
N TYR A 139 -3.97 16.83 14.56
CA TYR A 139 -3.12 17.34 15.63
C TYR A 139 -3.51 18.78 16.05
N VAL A 140 -3.69 19.67 15.07
CA VAL A 140 -4.09 21.08 15.32
C VAL A 140 -5.48 21.16 15.97
N LEU A 141 -6.44 20.40 15.47
CA LEU A 141 -7.79 20.35 16.06
C LEU A 141 -7.75 19.83 17.51
N CYS A 142 -6.97 18.79 17.77
CA CYS A 142 -6.76 18.27 19.12
C CYS A 142 -6.06 19.30 20.02
N ALA A 143 -5.09 20.07 19.50
CA ALA A 143 -4.41 21.10 20.26
C ALA A 143 -5.37 22.25 20.64
N ILE A 144 -6.20 22.72 19.70
CA ILE A 144 -7.17 23.79 19.95
C ILE A 144 -8.23 23.32 20.95
N LEU A 145 -8.91 22.21 20.68
CA LEU A 145 -9.98 21.70 21.55
C LEU A 145 -9.45 21.26 22.90
N GLY A 146 -8.28 20.58 22.92
CA GLY A 146 -7.64 20.18 24.16
C GLY A 146 -7.14 21.36 24.99
N GLY A 147 -6.66 22.44 24.33
CA GLY A 147 -6.32 23.70 24.99
C GLY A 147 -7.54 24.35 25.65
N ILE A 148 -8.69 24.41 24.97
CA ILE A 148 -9.94 24.91 25.53
C ILE A 148 -10.38 24.07 26.74
N LEU A 149 -10.32 22.76 26.67
CA LEU A 149 -10.67 21.85 27.76
C LEU A 149 -9.73 21.99 28.97
N ALA A 150 -8.42 22.15 28.71
CA ALA A 150 -7.41 22.28 29.76
C ALA A 150 -7.52 23.64 30.48
N LEU A 151 -7.76 24.75 29.76
CA LEU A 151 -7.94 26.07 30.33
C LEU A 151 -9.31 26.22 31.03
N GLY A 152 -10.34 25.52 30.50
CA GLY A 152 -11.69 25.50 31.10
C GLY A 152 -11.81 24.60 32.32
N GLY A 153 -10.78 23.83 32.67
CA GLY A 153 -10.78 22.90 33.81
C GLY A 153 -11.80 21.76 33.68
N VAL A 154 -12.30 21.49 32.48
CA VAL A 154 -13.34 20.49 32.22
C VAL A 154 -12.80 19.09 32.44
N GLY A 155 -13.40 18.36 33.38
CA GLY A 155 -13.05 16.97 33.66
C GLY A 155 -11.66 16.74 34.28
N GLY A 156 -11.03 17.79 34.84
CA GLY A 156 -9.67 17.68 35.42
C GLY A 156 -8.56 17.52 34.37
N PHE A 157 -8.85 17.79 33.09
CA PHE A 157 -7.85 17.72 32.02
C PHE A 157 -6.83 18.85 32.16
N THR A 158 -5.55 18.48 32.20
CA THR A 158 -4.44 19.40 32.45
C THR A 158 -3.62 19.69 31.20
N LEU A 159 -2.79 20.75 31.22
CA LEU A 159 -1.82 21.03 30.14
C LEU A 159 -0.83 19.87 29.93
N GLY A 160 -0.42 19.17 30.99
CA GLY A 160 0.39 17.96 30.90
C GLY A 160 -0.36 16.81 30.19
N GLY A 161 -1.65 16.65 30.49
CA GLY A 161 -2.53 15.71 29.81
C GLY A 161 -2.67 16.02 28.32
N LEU A 162 -2.76 17.32 27.96
CA LEU A 162 -2.79 17.77 26.58
C LEU A 162 -1.47 17.41 25.85
N ALA A 163 -0.33 17.67 26.43
CA ALA A 163 0.96 17.34 25.84
C ALA A 163 1.11 15.83 25.59
N SER A 164 0.69 15.01 26.55
CA SER A 164 0.66 13.56 26.41
C SER A 164 -0.31 13.12 25.31
N PHE A 165 -1.52 13.69 25.26
CA PHE A 165 -2.53 13.38 24.26
C PHE A 165 -2.03 13.71 22.83
N LEU A 166 -1.40 14.84 22.63
CA LEU A 166 -0.83 15.24 21.34
C LEU A 166 0.30 14.30 20.88
N THR A 167 1.08 13.80 21.83
CA THR A 167 2.10 12.77 21.54
C THR A 167 1.45 11.45 21.10
N PHE A 168 0.39 11.02 21.78
CA PHE A 168 -0.37 9.83 21.42
C PHE A 168 -1.07 9.98 20.07
N ASN A 169 -1.64 11.16 19.77
CA ASN A 169 -2.26 11.44 18.47
C ASN A 169 -1.24 11.24 17.31
N LYS A 170 -0.01 11.75 17.46
CA LYS A 170 1.06 11.50 16.48
C LYS A 170 1.43 10.04 16.35
N SER A 171 1.56 9.34 17.48
CA SER A 171 1.97 7.93 17.52
C SER A 171 0.89 6.98 17.00
N PHE A 172 -0.36 7.41 16.92
CA PHE A 172 -1.51 6.58 16.52
C PHE A 172 -1.62 6.40 14.99
N ASN A 173 -1.20 7.40 14.20
CA ASN A 173 -1.42 7.41 12.76
C ASN A 173 -0.50 6.43 12.00
N MET A 174 0.78 6.30 12.38
CA MET A 174 1.74 5.44 11.68
C MET A 174 1.42 3.94 11.76
N PRO A 175 1.11 3.36 12.94
CA PRO A 175 0.83 1.94 13.05
C PRO A 175 -0.37 1.47 12.22
N ILE A 176 -1.39 2.32 12.03
CA ILE A 176 -2.58 1.98 11.24
C ILE A 176 -2.22 1.70 9.78
N ALA A 177 -1.40 2.55 9.17
CA ALA A 177 -0.92 2.34 7.81
C ALA A 177 -0.03 1.08 7.71
N GLN A 178 0.83 0.85 8.71
CA GLN A 178 1.72 -0.30 8.76
C GLN A 178 0.96 -1.63 8.89
N ILE A 179 -0.12 -1.70 9.67
CA ILE A 179 -0.95 -2.92 9.80
C ILE A 179 -1.43 -3.39 8.42
N SER A 180 -1.93 -2.49 7.58
CA SER A 180 -2.42 -2.85 6.24
C SER A 180 -1.32 -3.43 5.35
N MET A 181 -0.10 -2.87 5.42
CA MET A 181 1.05 -3.38 4.66
C MET A 181 1.50 -4.75 5.18
N GLN A 182 1.54 -4.95 6.51
CA GLN A 182 1.94 -6.22 7.12
C GLN A 182 0.91 -7.33 6.85
N LEU A 183 -0.39 -7.02 6.82
CA LEU A 183 -1.42 -7.99 6.46
C LEU A 183 -1.20 -8.55 5.05
N ASN A 184 -0.88 -7.70 4.08
CA ASN A 184 -0.55 -8.16 2.73
C ASN A 184 0.68 -9.07 2.70
N ALA A 185 1.73 -8.71 3.45
CA ALA A 185 2.93 -9.53 3.56
C ALA A 185 2.65 -10.90 4.20
N VAL A 186 1.76 -10.95 5.21
CA VAL A 186 1.32 -12.21 5.83
C VAL A 186 0.52 -13.07 4.84
N ILE A 187 -0.41 -12.48 4.09
CA ILE A 187 -1.19 -13.20 3.07
C ILE A 187 -0.26 -13.81 2.01
N MET A 188 0.71 -13.03 1.52
CA MET A 188 1.70 -13.50 0.55
C MET A 188 2.59 -14.61 1.14
N GLY A 189 3.01 -14.46 2.39
CA GLY A 189 3.79 -15.47 3.10
C GLY A 189 3.03 -16.79 3.29
N LEU A 190 1.74 -16.70 3.63
CA LEU A 190 0.87 -17.89 3.76
C LEU A 190 0.68 -18.60 2.40
N ALA A 191 0.50 -17.84 1.31
CA ALA A 191 0.41 -18.42 -0.02
C ALA A 191 1.74 -19.08 -0.45
N GLY A 192 2.88 -18.50 -0.08
CA GLY A 192 4.20 -19.12 -0.26
C GLY A 192 4.36 -20.39 0.57
N ALA A 193 3.93 -20.37 1.84
CA ALA A 193 3.94 -21.52 2.73
C ALA A 193 3.13 -22.70 2.17
N ASP A 194 1.92 -22.46 1.65
CA ASP A 194 1.09 -23.51 1.03
C ASP A 194 1.84 -24.22 -0.11
N ARG A 195 2.54 -23.47 -0.96
CA ARG A 195 3.33 -24.07 -2.05
C ARG A 195 4.56 -24.85 -1.55
N VAL A 196 5.22 -24.33 -0.51
CA VAL A 196 6.37 -25.03 0.10
C VAL A 196 5.92 -26.34 0.76
N PHE A 197 4.82 -26.34 1.52
CA PHE A 197 4.31 -27.53 2.17
C PHE A 197 3.79 -28.56 1.16
N ARG A 198 3.14 -28.14 0.09
CA ARG A 198 2.77 -29.06 -1.00
C ARG A 198 3.98 -29.75 -1.62
N LEU A 199 5.09 -29.02 -1.80
CA LEU A 199 6.32 -29.63 -2.31
C LEU A 199 6.93 -30.63 -1.33
N LEU A 200 6.84 -30.37 -0.02
CA LEU A 200 7.33 -31.28 1.03
C LEU A 200 6.46 -32.52 1.17
N ASP A 201 5.17 -32.42 0.84
CA ASP A 201 4.21 -33.54 0.88
C ASP A 201 4.22 -34.39 -0.41
N GLU A 202 4.98 -33.97 -1.46
CA GLU A 202 5.14 -34.78 -2.68
C GLU A 202 5.86 -36.11 -2.36
N VAL A 203 5.37 -37.18 -2.97
CA VAL A 203 5.93 -38.49 -2.78
C VAL A 203 7.36 -38.50 -3.33
N PRO A 204 8.38 -38.90 -2.54
CA PRO A 204 9.74 -38.93 -3.01
C PRO A 204 9.89 -39.92 -4.17
N GLU A 205 10.72 -39.55 -5.14
CA GLU A 205 11.04 -40.37 -6.27
C GLU A 205 11.66 -41.72 -5.77
N THR A 206 11.03 -42.84 -6.11
CA THR A 206 11.59 -44.17 -5.78
C THR A 206 12.50 -44.59 -6.91
N ASP A 207 13.75 -44.86 -6.59
CA ASP A 207 14.70 -45.43 -7.56
C ASP A 207 14.45 -46.95 -7.67
N GLU A 208 13.48 -47.33 -8.51
CA GLU A 208 13.16 -48.72 -8.84
C GLU A 208 13.83 -49.17 -10.14
N GLY A 209 14.81 -48.41 -10.65
CA GLY A 209 15.54 -48.71 -11.89
C GLY A 209 16.50 -49.89 -11.74
N ASN A 210 16.29 -50.96 -12.52
CA ASN A 210 17.20 -52.08 -12.65
C ASN A 210 18.05 -52.00 -13.94
N VAL A 211 18.38 -50.80 -14.40
CA VAL A 211 19.26 -50.61 -15.56
C VAL A 211 20.68 -50.43 -15.06
N GLU A 212 21.53 -51.48 -15.26
CA GLU A 212 22.98 -51.39 -15.09
C GLU A 212 23.62 -50.68 -16.29
#